data_c7ed275aee29581bc79a3c2c9a56f982
#
_entry.id   c7ed275aee29581bc79a3c2c9a56f982
#
_cell.length_a   1.000
_cell.length_b   1.000
_cell.length_c   1.000
_cell.angle_alpha   90.00
_cell.angle_beta   90.00
_cell.angle_gamma   90.00
#
_symmetry.space_group_name_H-M   'P 1'
#
loop_
_entity.id
_entity.type
_entity.pdbx_description
1 polymer ?
#
loop_
_entity_poly.entity_id
_entity_poly.type
_entity_poly.pdbx_seq_one_letter_code
_entity_poly.pdbx_strand_id
1 'polypeptide(L)'
;MSGLTTGLVRRDLLDLEQRLRDSLYRVLPFEAHAVYFPRQTRSKEPEWLPDEGKLLLPLVRHGELLGVFMARVPDAERVTALLPSLPGIVDLCLENLELYKAGRLDPRSGLATHEVLLERLTQETGAIQSAFAREFGLESGEGSSRGGTLGLIVVRFDGVREVARNISYGFADRLVGKLVEAFSGQLPEQAFGARIGDSAVAVFLPEATRPECENLSAAILRAMEQVRLPDPLIGRQFG
;
A
#
# COMPACT_ATOMS: atom_id res chain seq x y z
N MET A 1 9.47 4.83 -16.66
CA MET A 1 10.10 4.03 -15.59
C MET A 1 9.86 4.77 -14.28
N SER A 2 8.70 4.58 -13.66
CA SER A 2 8.48 5.04 -12.28
C SER A 2 9.12 4.00 -11.38
N GLY A 3 10.34 4.28 -10.93
CA GLY A 3 10.98 3.49 -9.90
C GLY A 3 10.07 3.49 -8.68
N LEU A 4 9.61 2.30 -8.28
CA LEU A 4 8.91 2.10 -7.03
C LEU A 4 9.84 2.63 -5.93
N THR A 5 9.50 3.80 -5.39
CA THR A 5 10.19 4.35 -4.24
C THR A 5 9.92 3.41 -3.07
N THR A 6 10.91 2.60 -2.72
CA THR A 6 10.85 1.69 -1.56
C THR A 6 10.75 2.47 -0.24
N GLY A 7 11.08 3.76 -0.25
CA GLY A 7 11.01 4.64 0.92
C GLY A 7 9.59 5.17 1.20
N LEU A 8 9.39 5.65 2.43
CA LEU A 8 8.18 6.34 2.83
C LEU A 8 8.05 7.68 2.10
N VAL A 9 6.84 7.97 1.65
CA VAL A 9 6.46 9.29 1.09
C VAL A 9 5.34 9.90 1.94
N ARG A 10 5.06 11.19 1.74
CA ARG A 10 4.04 11.92 2.52
C ARG A 10 2.66 11.24 2.52
N ARG A 11 2.25 10.66 1.41
CA ARG A 11 0.99 9.94 1.29
C ARG A 11 0.93 8.72 2.22
N ASP A 12 2.03 8.00 2.34
CA ASP A 12 2.09 6.81 3.21
C ASP A 12 1.83 7.17 4.67
N LEU A 13 2.22 8.37 5.11
CA LEU A 13 1.95 8.83 6.48
C LEU A 13 0.46 8.99 6.77
N LEU A 14 -0.34 9.34 5.77
CA LEU A 14 -1.81 9.39 5.89
C LEU A 14 -2.40 7.98 5.90
N ASP A 15 -1.94 7.12 4.99
CA ASP A 15 -2.43 5.75 4.85
C ASP A 15 -2.04 4.88 6.06
N LEU A 16 -0.92 5.20 6.73
CA LEU A 16 -0.37 4.48 7.87
C LEU A 16 -0.44 5.28 9.19
N GLU A 17 -1.21 6.38 9.23
CA GLU A 17 -1.30 7.27 10.39
C GLU A 17 -1.66 6.51 11.67
N GLN A 18 -2.61 5.61 11.60
CA GLN A 18 -3.04 4.82 12.76
C GLN A 18 -1.91 3.97 13.33
N ARG A 19 -1.09 3.36 12.49
CA ARG A 19 0.07 2.57 12.95
C ARG A 19 1.13 3.45 13.59
N LEU A 20 1.41 4.60 12.98
CA LEU A 20 2.33 5.58 13.54
C LEU A 20 1.86 6.05 14.91
N ARG A 21 0.60 6.42 15.01
CA ARG A 21 -0.08 6.80 16.26
C ARG A 21 0.08 5.72 17.33
N ASP A 22 -0.28 4.48 17.01
CA ASP A 22 -0.28 3.39 17.97
C ASP A 22 1.14 3.06 18.46
N SER A 23 2.14 3.21 17.58
CA SER A 23 3.56 3.04 17.94
C SER A 23 4.04 4.15 18.88
N LEU A 24 3.72 5.40 18.58
CA LEU A 24 4.09 6.55 19.42
C LEU A 24 3.33 6.58 20.74
N TYR A 25 2.03 6.21 20.74
CA TYR A 25 1.19 6.17 21.93
C TYR A 25 1.71 5.19 22.99
N ARG A 26 2.32 4.09 22.59
CA ARG A 26 2.93 3.11 23.52
C ARG A 26 4.12 3.71 24.30
N VAL A 27 4.83 4.64 23.71
CA VAL A 27 5.99 5.29 24.31
C VAL A 27 5.57 6.51 25.14
N LEU A 28 4.72 7.33 24.53
CA LEU A 28 4.24 8.58 25.10
C LEU A 28 2.73 8.70 24.90
N PRO A 29 1.91 8.39 25.91
CA PRO A 29 0.45 8.55 25.82
C PRO A 29 0.07 10.01 25.57
N PHE A 30 -0.88 10.25 24.68
CA PHE A 30 -1.41 11.58 24.33
C PHE A 30 -2.95 11.55 24.20
N GLU A 31 -3.58 12.69 24.39
CA GLU A 31 -5.05 12.83 24.34
C GLU A 31 -5.56 13.06 22.91
N ALA A 32 -4.78 13.79 22.11
CA ALA A 32 -5.12 14.11 20.73
C ALA A 32 -3.85 14.16 19.87
N HIS A 33 -3.99 13.89 18.59
CA HIS A 33 -2.90 13.98 17.64
C HIS A 33 -3.38 14.44 16.27
N ALA A 34 -2.44 14.90 15.45
CA ALA A 34 -2.62 15.18 14.03
C ALA A 34 -1.29 15.06 13.29
N VAL A 35 -1.32 14.63 12.04
CA VAL A 35 -0.19 14.71 11.12
C VAL A 35 -0.44 15.89 10.17
N TYR A 36 0.51 16.80 10.07
CA TYR A 36 0.42 17.91 9.13
C TYR A 36 1.68 18.03 8.27
N PHE A 37 1.53 18.67 7.13
CA PHE A 37 2.58 18.82 6.13
C PHE A 37 2.93 20.31 6.00
N PRO A 38 4.02 20.77 6.64
CA PRO A 38 4.40 22.17 6.60
C PRO A 38 4.78 22.61 5.19
N ARG A 39 4.33 23.81 4.78
CA ARG A 39 4.69 24.42 3.49
C ARG A 39 6.09 25.01 3.50
N GLN A 40 6.62 25.34 4.67
CA GLN A 40 7.95 25.92 4.85
C GLN A 40 8.82 24.94 5.63
N THR A 41 10.14 25.01 5.41
CA THR A 41 11.11 24.22 6.17
C THR A 41 11.04 24.57 7.64
N ARG A 42 10.65 23.62 8.48
CA ARG A 42 10.67 23.74 9.93
C ARG A 42 11.91 23.02 10.48
N SER A 43 12.15 23.25 11.78
CA SER A 43 13.13 22.47 12.54
C SER A 43 12.93 20.98 12.31
N LYS A 44 14.03 20.24 12.22
CA LYS A 44 14.02 18.77 12.16
C LYS A 44 14.16 18.15 13.57
N GLU A 45 14.12 18.96 14.60
CA GLU A 45 14.20 18.54 15.99
C GLU A 45 12.83 18.59 16.65
N PRO A 46 12.54 17.67 17.60
CA PRO A 46 11.33 17.72 18.42
C PRO A 46 11.23 19.05 19.18
N GLU A 47 10.03 19.57 19.28
CA GLU A 47 9.73 20.81 20.01
C GLU A 47 8.61 20.56 21.01
N TRP A 48 8.86 20.91 22.27
CA TRP A 48 7.87 20.88 23.32
C TRP A 48 7.38 22.28 23.66
N LEU A 49 6.08 22.51 23.58
CA LEU A 49 5.40 23.76 23.91
C LEU A 49 4.60 23.57 25.21
N PRO A 50 5.22 23.78 26.38
CA PRO A 50 4.62 23.47 27.68
C PRO A 50 3.32 24.25 27.94
N ASP A 51 3.25 25.51 27.54
CA ASP A 51 2.08 26.36 27.76
C ASP A 51 0.84 25.86 26.98
N GLU A 52 1.05 25.15 25.89
CA GLU A 52 -0.01 24.58 25.06
C GLU A 52 -0.22 23.08 25.31
N GLY A 53 0.68 22.44 26.07
CA GLY A 53 0.70 20.99 26.25
C GLY A 53 0.91 20.23 24.93
N LYS A 54 1.64 20.86 23.98
CA LYS A 54 1.83 20.31 22.62
C LYS A 54 3.26 19.87 22.38
N LEU A 55 3.39 18.68 21.82
CA LEU A 55 4.64 18.12 21.34
C LEU A 55 4.60 18.07 19.82
N LEU A 56 5.61 18.61 19.18
CA LEU A 56 5.82 18.57 17.72
C LEU A 56 6.98 17.61 17.44
N LEU A 57 6.70 16.55 16.70
CA LEU A 57 7.66 15.53 16.30
C LEU A 57 7.86 15.58 14.79
N PRO A 58 8.97 16.12 14.28
CA PRO A 58 9.29 16.05 12.86
C PRO A 58 9.50 14.60 12.41
N LEU A 59 8.79 14.21 11.38
CA LEU A 59 8.90 12.88 10.76
C LEU A 59 9.95 12.96 9.65
N VAL A 60 11.21 12.77 10.04
CA VAL A 60 12.36 12.87 9.14
C VAL A 60 12.84 11.47 8.76
N ARG A 61 12.94 11.19 7.46
CA ARG A 61 13.50 9.93 6.97
C ARG A 61 14.49 10.20 5.84
N HIS A 62 15.66 9.57 5.87
CA HIS A 62 16.75 9.80 4.92
C HIS A 62 17.13 11.28 4.72
N GLY A 63 17.01 12.08 5.79
CA GLY A 63 17.30 13.51 5.77
C GLY A 63 16.18 14.39 5.20
N GLU A 64 15.08 13.81 4.72
CA GLU A 64 13.90 14.51 4.21
C GLU A 64 12.81 14.61 5.28
N LEU A 65 12.19 15.80 5.40
CA LEU A 65 11.02 16.02 6.26
C LEU A 65 9.76 15.58 5.53
N LEU A 66 9.21 14.44 5.94
CA LEU A 66 7.98 13.90 5.38
C LEU A 66 6.74 14.61 5.92
N GLY A 67 6.74 14.97 7.20
CA GLY A 67 5.64 15.63 7.89
C GLY A 67 5.99 15.96 9.33
N VAL A 68 5.02 16.43 10.09
CA VAL A 68 5.15 16.67 11.53
C VAL A 68 3.97 16.03 12.24
N PHE A 69 4.26 15.16 13.19
CA PHE A 69 3.27 14.62 14.10
C PHE A 69 3.13 15.57 15.29
N MET A 70 1.94 16.08 15.51
CA MET A 70 1.60 16.93 16.63
C MET A 70 0.77 16.12 17.63
N ALA A 71 1.14 16.15 18.89
CA ALA A 71 0.40 15.48 19.95
C ALA A 71 0.10 16.43 21.11
N ARG A 72 -1.07 16.30 21.74
CA ARG A 72 -1.36 16.91 23.02
C ARG A 72 -1.03 15.93 24.13
N VAL A 73 -0.03 16.24 24.93
CA VAL A 73 0.49 15.35 25.97
C VAL A 73 0.22 15.96 27.35
N PRO A 74 -0.53 15.29 28.24
CA PRO A 74 -0.83 15.81 29.57
C PRO A 74 0.37 15.74 30.54
N ASP A 75 1.30 14.80 30.32
CA ASP A 75 2.44 14.54 31.18
C ASP A 75 3.71 15.27 30.71
N ALA A 76 3.88 16.51 31.15
CA ALA A 76 5.02 17.36 30.79
C ALA A 76 6.37 16.81 31.31
N GLU A 77 6.38 16.16 32.47
CA GLU A 77 7.62 15.61 33.06
C GLU A 77 8.12 14.46 32.20
N ARG A 78 7.22 13.60 31.76
CA ARG A 78 7.53 12.48 30.86
C ARG A 78 8.02 12.96 29.51
N VAL A 79 7.38 14.02 28.93
CA VAL A 79 7.87 14.63 27.68
C VAL A 79 9.29 15.12 27.84
N THR A 80 9.56 15.89 28.89
CA THR A 80 10.89 16.47 29.14
C THR A 80 11.96 15.38 29.29
N ALA A 81 11.64 14.30 30.00
CA ALA A 81 12.55 13.17 30.19
C ALA A 81 12.85 12.41 28.90
N LEU A 82 11.85 12.29 28.00
CA LEU A 82 11.99 11.54 26.75
C LEU A 82 12.49 12.41 25.58
N LEU A 83 12.42 13.74 25.67
CA LEU A 83 12.71 14.65 24.57
C LEU A 83 14.03 14.35 23.84
N PRO A 84 15.17 14.06 24.53
CA PRO A 84 16.42 13.72 23.86
C PRO A 84 16.38 12.41 23.06
N SER A 85 15.48 11.48 23.44
CA SER A 85 15.35 10.16 22.82
C SER A 85 14.30 10.11 21.70
N LEU A 86 13.41 11.12 21.64
CA LEU A 86 12.31 11.15 20.68
C LEU A 86 12.75 11.07 19.22
N PRO A 87 13.86 11.70 18.77
CA PRO A 87 14.31 11.56 17.38
C PRO A 87 14.60 10.10 17.01
N GLY A 88 15.29 9.36 17.88
CA GLY A 88 15.58 7.94 17.65
C GLY A 88 14.32 7.07 17.68
N ILE A 89 13.36 7.39 18.56
CA ILE A 89 12.07 6.69 18.63
C ILE A 89 11.27 6.92 17.37
N VAL A 90 11.20 8.16 16.88
CA VAL A 90 10.51 8.50 15.63
C VAL A 90 11.17 7.79 14.45
N ASP A 91 12.49 7.76 14.38
CA ASP A 91 13.21 7.06 13.29
C ASP A 91 12.90 5.57 13.30
N LEU A 92 12.89 4.90 14.45
CA LEU A 92 12.46 3.50 14.59
C LEU A 92 11.00 3.28 14.18
N CYS A 93 10.11 4.20 14.52
CA CYS A 93 8.71 4.12 14.10
C CYS A 93 8.59 4.22 12.57
N LEU A 94 9.31 5.16 11.95
CA LEU A 94 9.33 5.33 10.50
C LEU A 94 9.97 4.14 9.79
N GLU A 95 11.05 3.58 10.34
CA GLU A 95 11.65 2.35 9.83
C GLU A 95 10.68 1.17 9.87
N ASN A 96 9.95 1.00 10.97
CA ASN A 96 8.89 0.00 11.07
C ASN A 96 7.79 0.19 10.02
N LEU A 97 7.39 1.44 9.74
CA LEU A 97 6.42 1.74 8.69
C LEU A 97 6.97 1.41 7.29
N GLU A 98 8.25 1.70 7.04
CA GLU A 98 8.93 1.33 5.79
C GLU A 98 8.96 -0.18 5.57
N LEU A 99 9.37 -0.93 6.59
CA LEU A 99 9.37 -2.40 6.56
C LEU A 99 7.96 -2.95 6.37
N TYR A 100 6.97 -2.39 7.05
CA TYR A 100 5.58 -2.76 6.87
C TYR A 100 5.11 -2.49 5.44
N LYS A 101 5.40 -1.30 4.88
CA LYS A 101 5.10 -0.95 3.50
C LYS A 101 5.79 -1.90 2.52
N ALA A 102 7.08 -2.18 2.73
CA ALA A 102 7.84 -3.10 1.89
C ALA A 102 7.27 -4.53 1.94
N GLY A 103 6.85 -5.01 3.11
CA GLY A 103 6.20 -6.30 3.27
C GLY A 103 4.81 -6.41 2.61
N ARG A 104 4.19 -5.28 2.24
CA ARG A 104 2.89 -5.24 1.56
C ARG A 104 2.99 -5.33 0.03
N LEU A 105 4.18 -5.23 -0.50
CA LEU A 105 4.44 -5.33 -1.94
C LEU A 105 5.26 -6.59 -2.24
N ASP A 106 4.90 -7.27 -3.30
CA ASP A 106 5.72 -8.34 -3.87
C ASP A 106 6.99 -7.73 -4.48
N PRO A 107 8.20 -8.10 -4.03
CA PRO A 107 9.44 -7.45 -4.44
C PRO A 107 9.80 -7.67 -5.92
N ARG A 108 9.22 -8.67 -6.57
CA ARG A 108 9.48 -8.98 -7.97
C ARG A 108 8.57 -8.22 -8.92
N SER A 109 7.31 -8.02 -8.53
CA SER A 109 6.29 -7.42 -9.38
C SER A 109 5.95 -5.98 -9.00
N GLY A 110 6.22 -5.59 -7.76
CA GLY A 110 5.76 -4.31 -7.19
C GLY A 110 4.25 -4.23 -6.95
N LEU A 111 3.50 -5.28 -7.25
CA LEU A 111 2.10 -5.40 -6.91
C LEU A 111 1.93 -5.67 -5.42
N ALA A 112 0.72 -5.44 -4.90
CA ALA A 112 0.41 -5.83 -3.53
C ALA A 112 0.57 -7.33 -3.32
N THR A 113 0.85 -7.74 -2.08
CA THR A 113 0.89 -9.17 -1.72
C THR A 113 -0.52 -9.75 -1.62
N HIS A 114 -0.60 -11.09 -1.57
CA HIS A 114 -1.85 -11.80 -1.38
C HIS A 114 -2.56 -11.39 -0.07
N GLU A 115 -1.81 -11.23 1.01
CA GLU A 115 -2.33 -10.81 2.32
C GLU A 115 -3.01 -9.43 2.23
N VAL A 116 -2.39 -8.49 1.53
CA VAL A 116 -2.94 -7.15 1.33
C VAL A 116 -4.22 -7.19 0.49
N LEU A 117 -4.27 -8.08 -0.52
CA LEU A 117 -5.49 -8.29 -1.30
C LEU A 117 -6.62 -8.79 -0.41
N LEU A 118 -6.36 -9.79 0.46
CA LEU A 118 -7.36 -10.33 1.38
C LEU A 118 -7.85 -9.29 2.39
N GLU A 119 -6.93 -8.50 2.97
CA GLU A 119 -7.30 -7.37 3.83
C GLU A 119 -8.25 -6.41 3.11
N ARG A 120 -7.90 -6.02 1.89
CA ARG A 120 -8.70 -5.08 1.09
C ARG A 120 -10.07 -5.65 0.74
N LEU A 121 -10.13 -6.91 0.29
CA LEU A 121 -11.38 -7.60 0.02
C LEU A 121 -12.28 -7.67 1.26
N THR A 122 -11.70 -7.99 2.41
CA THR A 122 -12.46 -8.05 3.68
C THR A 122 -13.03 -6.69 4.06
N GLN A 123 -12.26 -5.62 3.91
CA GLN A 123 -12.71 -4.25 4.18
C GLN A 123 -13.87 -3.83 3.27
N GLU A 124 -13.72 -4.06 1.96
CA GLU A 124 -14.74 -3.65 0.98
C GLU A 124 -16.02 -4.49 1.10
N THR A 125 -15.89 -5.81 1.29
CA THR A 125 -17.06 -6.66 1.52
C THR A 125 -17.78 -6.31 2.83
N GLY A 126 -17.04 -5.98 3.89
CA GLY A 126 -17.60 -5.49 5.14
C GLY A 126 -18.36 -4.16 4.97
N ALA A 127 -17.80 -3.24 4.18
CA ALA A 127 -18.47 -1.97 3.86
C ALA A 127 -19.76 -2.16 3.06
N ILE A 128 -19.76 -3.08 2.07
CA ILE A 128 -20.96 -3.45 1.31
C ILE A 128 -22.01 -4.09 2.21
N GLN A 129 -21.61 -5.03 3.08
CA GLN A 129 -22.53 -5.67 4.02
C GLN A 129 -23.16 -4.68 4.99
N SER A 130 -22.37 -3.75 5.53
CA SER A 130 -22.86 -2.71 6.44
C SER A 130 -23.79 -1.72 5.73
N ALA A 131 -23.52 -1.39 4.46
CA ALA A 131 -24.38 -0.57 3.64
C ALA A 131 -25.73 -1.26 3.38
N PHE A 132 -25.68 -2.54 3.03
CA PHE A 132 -26.88 -3.36 2.82
C PHE A 132 -27.71 -3.47 4.11
N ALA A 133 -27.08 -3.79 5.25
CA ALA A 133 -27.77 -3.92 6.54
C ALA A 133 -28.50 -2.61 6.93
N ARG A 134 -27.90 -1.44 6.64
CA ARG A 134 -28.54 -0.14 6.87
C ARG A 134 -29.71 0.13 5.94
N GLU A 135 -29.58 -0.19 4.64
CA GLU A 135 -30.65 0.00 3.64
C GLU A 135 -31.90 -0.82 3.98
N PHE A 136 -31.71 -2.01 4.54
CA PHE A 136 -32.81 -2.88 4.96
C PHE A 136 -33.23 -2.71 6.44
N GLY A 137 -32.73 -1.68 7.12
CA GLY A 137 -33.13 -1.35 8.51
C GLY A 137 -32.66 -2.36 9.55
N LEU A 138 -31.62 -3.16 9.25
CA LEU A 138 -31.05 -4.15 10.15
C LEU A 138 -30.06 -3.52 11.15
N GLU A 139 -29.60 -2.30 10.88
CA GLU A 139 -28.77 -1.51 11.78
C GLU A 139 -29.22 -0.04 11.81
N SER A 140 -29.22 0.58 12.99
CA SER A 140 -29.54 2.01 13.18
C SER A 140 -28.26 2.83 13.00
N GLY A 141 -28.07 3.46 11.85
CA GLY A 141 -26.93 4.34 11.61
C GLY A 141 -27.09 5.22 10.38
N GLU A 142 -26.88 6.53 10.54
CA GLU A 142 -26.81 7.48 9.43
C GLU A 142 -25.49 7.26 8.66
N GLY A 143 -25.58 6.71 7.46
CA GLY A 143 -24.44 6.55 6.57
C GLY A 143 -24.91 6.34 5.14
N SER A 144 -24.29 7.05 4.22
CA SER A 144 -24.50 6.97 2.77
C SER A 144 -24.44 5.51 2.29
N SER A 145 -25.55 5.01 1.75
CA SER A 145 -25.60 3.67 1.12
C SER A 145 -24.76 3.67 -0.15
N ARG A 146 -23.55 3.13 -0.07
CA ARG A 146 -22.83 2.67 -1.27
C ARG A 146 -23.29 1.24 -1.55
N GLY A 147 -24.37 1.11 -2.29
CA GLY A 147 -24.74 -0.15 -2.93
C GLY A 147 -23.65 -0.47 -3.96
N GLY A 148 -22.61 -1.20 -3.54
CA GLY A 148 -21.44 -1.43 -4.38
C GLY A 148 -21.43 -2.84 -4.96
N THR A 149 -21.19 -2.93 -6.23
CA THR A 149 -20.70 -4.16 -6.90
C THR A 149 -19.18 -4.21 -6.76
N LEU A 150 -18.63 -5.43 -6.71
CA LEU A 150 -17.22 -5.67 -6.55
C LEU A 150 -16.75 -6.60 -7.67
N GLY A 151 -15.81 -6.12 -8.48
CA GLY A 151 -15.19 -6.91 -9.54
C GLY A 151 -13.88 -7.53 -9.06
N LEU A 152 -13.70 -8.83 -9.28
CA LEU A 152 -12.44 -9.52 -9.06
C LEU A 152 -12.07 -10.29 -10.32
N ILE A 153 -10.90 -9.98 -10.89
CA ILE A 153 -10.34 -10.69 -12.04
C ILE A 153 -9.07 -11.37 -11.59
N VAL A 154 -8.96 -12.66 -11.86
CA VAL A 154 -7.75 -13.44 -11.60
C VAL A 154 -7.14 -13.88 -12.91
N VAL A 155 -5.86 -13.60 -13.10
CA VAL A 155 -5.09 -13.97 -14.29
C VAL A 155 -3.99 -14.92 -13.86
N ARG A 156 -3.94 -16.10 -14.50
CA ARG A 156 -2.91 -17.11 -14.26
C ARG A 156 -2.00 -17.23 -15.48
N PHE A 157 -0.71 -17.30 -15.23
CA PHE A 157 0.31 -17.49 -16.24
C PHE A 157 0.61 -18.98 -16.35
N ASP A 158 0.03 -19.62 -17.34
CA ASP A 158 0.30 -21.03 -17.60
C ASP A 158 1.68 -21.22 -18.27
N GLY A 159 2.32 -22.36 -18.03
CA GLY A 159 3.63 -22.68 -18.62
C GLY A 159 4.86 -22.07 -17.95
N VAL A 160 4.73 -21.13 -16.99
CA VAL A 160 5.91 -20.52 -16.32
C VAL A 160 6.82 -21.55 -15.67
N ARG A 161 6.27 -22.59 -15.05
CA ARG A 161 7.05 -23.67 -14.43
C ARG A 161 7.81 -24.52 -15.48
N GLU A 162 7.22 -24.70 -16.64
CA GLU A 162 7.84 -25.42 -17.75
C GLU A 162 9.00 -24.61 -18.33
N VAL A 163 8.79 -23.29 -18.49
CA VAL A 163 9.85 -22.36 -18.90
C VAL A 163 11.02 -22.38 -17.89
N ALA A 164 10.71 -22.36 -16.58
CA ALA A 164 11.74 -22.43 -15.54
C ALA A 164 12.56 -23.72 -15.59
N ARG A 165 11.92 -24.86 -15.88
CA ARG A 165 12.58 -26.16 -15.97
C ARG A 165 13.38 -26.33 -17.27
N ASN A 166 12.79 -25.89 -18.40
CA ASN A 166 13.34 -26.18 -19.72
C ASN A 166 14.37 -25.13 -20.19
N ILE A 167 14.31 -23.92 -19.68
CA ILE A 167 15.20 -22.81 -20.04
C ILE A 167 16.04 -22.39 -18.83
N SER A 168 15.46 -21.62 -17.91
CA SER A 168 16.07 -21.28 -16.62
C SER A 168 15.07 -20.53 -15.73
N TYR A 169 15.32 -20.57 -14.41
CA TYR A 169 14.55 -19.78 -13.45
C TYR A 169 14.68 -18.27 -13.72
N GLY A 170 15.86 -17.77 -14.07
CA GLY A 170 16.07 -16.35 -14.37
C GLY A 170 15.36 -15.88 -15.65
N PHE A 171 15.15 -16.78 -16.62
CA PHE A 171 14.34 -16.46 -17.79
C PHE A 171 12.84 -16.42 -17.44
N ALA A 172 12.35 -17.39 -16.67
CA ALA A 172 10.99 -17.44 -16.20
C ALA A 172 10.64 -16.19 -15.33
N ASP A 173 11.55 -15.77 -14.46
CA ASP A 173 11.37 -14.55 -13.66
C ASP A 173 11.25 -13.29 -14.52
N ARG A 174 12.08 -13.16 -15.57
CA ARG A 174 11.99 -12.04 -16.52
C ARG A 174 10.69 -12.08 -17.32
N LEU A 175 10.25 -13.28 -17.74
CA LEU A 175 8.97 -13.45 -18.44
C LEU A 175 7.81 -13.00 -17.56
N VAL A 176 7.75 -13.49 -16.30
CA VAL A 176 6.74 -13.08 -15.33
C VAL A 176 6.79 -11.58 -15.09
N GLY A 177 7.97 -10.97 -14.93
CA GLY A 177 8.13 -9.53 -14.78
C GLY A 177 7.51 -8.74 -15.94
N LYS A 178 7.73 -9.20 -17.19
CA LYS A 178 7.13 -8.57 -18.38
C LYS A 178 5.62 -8.78 -18.48
N LEU A 179 5.12 -9.95 -18.10
CA LEU A 179 3.68 -10.20 -18.02
C LEU A 179 2.99 -9.32 -16.98
N VAL A 180 3.63 -9.15 -15.82
CA VAL A 180 3.12 -8.25 -14.77
C VAL A 180 3.19 -6.78 -15.19
N GLU A 181 4.23 -6.36 -15.89
CA GLU A 181 4.34 -5.00 -16.46
C GLU A 181 3.19 -4.75 -17.47
N ALA A 182 2.93 -5.70 -18.37
CA ALA A 182 1.83 -5.62 -19.32
C ALA A 182 0.46 -5.60 -18.63
N PHE A 183 0.26 -6.43 -17.60
CA PHE A 183 -0.93 -6.44 -16.74
C PHE A 183 -1.13 -5.09 -16.06
N SER A 184 -0.10 -4.58 -15.38
CA SER A 184 -0.18 -3.33 -14.61
C SER A 184 -0.46 -2.12 -15.50
N GLY A 185 0.03 -2.13 -16.75
CA GLY A 185 -0.24 -1.07 -17.73
C GLY A 185 -1.70 -0.97 -18.20
N GLN A 186 -2.52 -1.99 -17.92
CA GLN A 186 -3.94 -1.99 -18.26
C GLN A 186 -4.84 -1.60 -17.08
N LEU A 187 -4.29 -1.51 -15.87
CA LEU A 187 -5.09 -1.25 -14.68
C LEU A 187 -5.57 0.21 -14.64
N PRO A 188 -6.87 0.47 -14.50
CA PRO A 188 -7.38 1.81 -14.25
C PRO A 188 -6.91 2.31 -12.87
N GLU A 189 -6.93 3.63 -12.68
CA GLU A 189 -6.38 4.27 -11.47
C GLU A 189 -7.02 3.78 -10.16
N GLN A 190 -8.32 3.47 -10.20
CA GLN A 190 -9.07 2.94 -9.06
C GLN A 190 -8.87 1.45 -8.80
N ALA A 191 -8.22 0.73 -9.73
CA ALA A 191 -8.01 -0.69 -9.61
C ALA A 191 -6.88 -1.01 -8.61
N PHE A 192 -7.04 -2.10 -7.91
CA PHE A 192 -6.05 -2.61 -6.98
C PHE A 192 -5.47 -3.93 -7.48
N GLY A 193 -4.22 -3.91 -7.93
CA GLY A 193 -3.51 -5.09 -8.42
C GLY A 193 -2.71 -5.80 -7.33
N ALA A 194 -2.78 -7.12 -7.29
CA ALA A 194 -2.04 -7.94 -6.34
C ALA A 194 -1.44 -9.19 -6.98
N ARG A 195 -0.33 -9.65 -6.41
CA ARG A 195 0.26 -10.95 -6.74
C ARG A 195 -0.27 -12.02 -5.81
N ILE A 196 -0.81 -13.11 -6.38
CA ILE A 196 -1.43 -14.21 -5.62
C ILE A 196 -0.69 -15.53 -5.81
N GLY A 197 0.61 -15.47 -5.89
CA GLY A 197 1.49 -16.63 -6.04
C GLY A 197 2.54 -16.46 -7.12
N ASP A 198 3.25 -17.54 -7.46
CA ASP A 198 4.36 -17.48 -8.40
C ASP A 198 3.92 -17.21 -9.85
N SER A 199 2.72 -17.63 -10.21
CA SER A 199 2.20 -17.59 -11.59
C SER A 199 0.81 -17.02 -11.70
N ALA A 200 0.39 -16.15 -10.77
CA ALA A 200 -0.92 -15.53 -10.82
C ALA A 200 -0.91 -14.11 -10.26
N VAL A 201 -1.75 -13.26 -10.84
CA VAL A 201 -2.08 -11.93 -10.36
C VAL A 201 -3.59 -11.78 -10.27
N ALA A 202 -4.04 -10.85 -9.42
CA ALA A 202 -5.44 -10.48 -9.33
C ALA A 202 -5.59 -8.99 -9.44
N VAL A 203 -6.71 -8.54 -9.98
CA VAL A 203 -7.15 -7.15 -9.88
C VAL A 203 -8.52 -7.08 -9.25
N PHE A 204 -8.62 -6.20 -8.31
CA PHE A 204 -9.82 -5.85 -7.61
C PHE A 204 -10.31 -4.49 -8.09
N LEU A 205 -11.60 -4.39 -8.40
CA LEU A 205 -12.25 -3.20 -8.94
C LEU A 205 -13.44 -2.84 -8.05
N PRO A 206 -13.37 -1.75 -7.28
CA PRO A 206 -14.53 -1.23 -6.56
C PRO A 206 -15.60 -0.76 -7.56
N GLU A 207 -16.87 -0.97 -7.24
CA GLU A 207 -18.03 -0.47 -7.97
C GLU A 207 -18.07 -0.86 -9.46
N ALA A 208 -17.35 -1.93 -9.86
CA ALA A 208 -17.29 -2.36 -11.24
C ALA A 208 -18.51 -3.19 -11.67
N THR A 209 -18.98 -2.93 -12.86
CA THR A 209 -20.00 -3.73 -13.53
C THR A 209 -19.37 -4.93 -14.23
N ARG A 210 -20.20 -5.94 -14.55
CA ARG A 210 -19.74 -7.11 -15.30
C ARG A 210 -19.13 -6.76 -16.67
N PRO A 211 -19.73 -5.87 -17.49
CA PRO A 211 -19.11 -5.47 -18.76
C PRO A 211 -17.75 -4.79 -18.60
N GLU A 212 -17.56 -3.98 -17.55
CA GLU A 212 -16.26 -3.37 -17.27
C GLU A 212 -15.20 -4.41 -16.91
N CYS A 213 -15.55 -5.41 -16.11
CA CYS A 213 -14.65 -6.52 -15.80
C CYS A 213 -14.31 -7.35 -17.06
N GLU A 214 -15.29 -7.63 -17.93
CA GLU A 214 -15.09 -8.36 -19.18
C GLU A 214 -14.18 -7.57 -20.14
N ASN A 215 -14.40 -6.26 -20.29
CA ASN A 215 -13.56 -5.39 -21.11
C ASN A 215 -12.12 -5.30 -20.60
N LEU A 216 -11.95 -5.13 -19.28
CA LEU A 216 -10.62 -5.09 -18.68
C LEU A 216 -9.90 -6.44 -18.83
N SER A 217 -10.59 -7.56 -18.61
CA SER A 217 -10.03 -8.90 -18.82
C SER A 217 -9.51 -9.08 -20.24
N ALA A 218 -10.31 -8.67 -21.24
CA ALA A 218 -9.92 -8.75 -22.64
C ALA A 218 -8.74 -7.83 -22.98
N ALA A 219 -8.65 -6.64 -22.35
CA ALA A 219 -7.53 -5.74 -22.53
C ALA A 219 -6.24 -6.32 -21.94
N ILE A 220 -6.32 -6.86 -20.72
CA ILE A 220 -5.19 -7.53 -20.03
C ILE A 220 -4.67 -8.69 -20.89
N LEU A 221 -5.55 -9.60 -21.32
CA LEU A 221 -5.14 -10.75 -22.13
C LEU A 221 -4.45 -10.33 -23.41
N ARG A 222 -5.02 -9.38 -24.17
CA ARG A 222 -4.39 -8.84 -25.39
C ARG A 222 -3.02 -8.23 -25.14
N ALA A 223 -2.84 -7.48 -24.06
CA ALA A 223 -1.56 -6.89 -23.70
C ALA A 223 -0.52 -7.96 -23.35
N MET A 224 -0.93 -9.00 -22.64
CA MET A 224 -0.06 -10.11 -22.26
C MET A 224 0.32 -11.00 -23.44
N GLU A 225 -0.59 -11.24 -24.37
CA GLU A 225 -0.32 -11.97 -25.63
C GLU A 225 0.72 -11.27 -26.52
N GLN A 226 0.94 -9.98 -26.34
CA GLN A 226 1.94 -9.20 -27.07
C GLN A 226 3.34 -9.25 -26.42
N VAL A 227 3.45 -9.79 -25.22
CA VAL A 227 4.74 -9.91 -24.52
C VAL A 227 5.65 -10.87 -25.29
N ARG A 228 6.85 -10.41 -25.61
CA ARG A 228 7.88 -11.18 -26.29
C ARG A 228 9.19 -11.05 -25.55
N LEU A 229 9.85 -12.17 -25.36
CA LEU A 229 11.20 -12.23 -24.83
C LEU A 229 12.10 -13.01 -25.77
N PRO A 230 13.32 -12.53 -26.07
CA PRO A 230 14.27 -13.31 -26.87
C PRO A 230 14.73 -14.54 -26.08
N ASP A 231 14.74 -15.68 -26.73
CA ASP A 231 15.34 -16.90 -26.17
C ASP A 231 16.86 -16.68 -26.01
N PRO A 232 17.41 -16.85 -24.80
CA PRO A 232 18.83 -16.66 -24.55
C PRO A 232 19.71 -17.70 -25.23
N LEU A 233 19.16 -18.85 -25.64
CA LEU A 233 19.92 -19.96 -26.21
C LEU A 233 19.91 -19.98 -27.75
N ILE A 234 18.80 -19.62 -28.35
CA ILE A 234 18.58 -19.75 -29.81
C ILE A 234 18.14 -18.46 -30.49
N GLY A 235 18.06 -17.35 -29.77
CA GLY A 235 17.68 -16.04 -30.30
C GLY A 235 16.23 -15.95 -30.81
N ARG A 236 15.40 -16.98 -30.61
CA ARG A 236 13.97 -16.95 -30.95
C ARG A 236 13.18 -16.21 -29.87
N GLN A 237 12.06 -15.64 -30.29
CA GLN A 237 11.15 -14.97 -29.35
C GLN A 237 10.11 -15.98 -28.83
N PHE A 238 9.96 -16.01 -27.51
CA PHE A 238 8.86 -16.64 -26.80
C PHE A 238 7.78 -15.63 -26.48
N GLY A 239 6.53 -16.00 -26.72
CA GLY A 239 5.35 -15.24 -26.36
C GLY A 239 4.17 -16.15 -26.12
#